data_449ed0ce5afd6560b30051cc39931d04
#
_entry.id   449ed0ce5afd6560b30051cc39931d04
#
_cell.length_a   1.000
_cell.length_b   1.000
_cell.length_c   1.000
_cell.angle_alpha   90.00
_cell.angle_beta   90.00
_cell.angle_gamma   90.00
#
_symmetry.space_group_name_H-M   'P 1'
#
loop_
_entity.id
_entity.type
_entity.pdbx_description
1 polymer ?
#
loop_
_entity_poly.entity_id
_entity_poly.type
_entity_poly.pdbx_seq_one_letter_code
_entity_poly.pdbx_strand_id
1 'polypeptide(L)'
;SRGLYLFSGPVGSGKTTLMHQLAQMRFGQQQVMSIEDPVEIKQENMLQLQLNETIGMTYDSLIKLSLRHRPDLLIIGEIRDQETARAVVRASLTGATVFSTIHAKSIRGVYERLLELGVSEDELRMVLQGVCYQRLIGGGGVIDFVNQDYQQHEASLWNQQIDQLFADGHITADQRQAEKIIYA
;
A
#
# COMPACT_ATOMS: atom_id res chain seq x y z
N SER A 1 -8.37 -6.44 -11.28
CA SER A 1 -8.23 -7.83 -10.80
C SER A 1 -8.28 -7.88 -9.28
N ARG A 2 -8.72 -9.00 -8.75
CA ARG A 2 -8.79 -9.23 -7.30
C ARG A 2 -7.41 -9.57 -6.77
N GLY A 3 -7.18 -9.22 -5.52
CA GLY A 3 -5.93 -9.51 -4.84
C GLY A 3 -5.43 -8.35 -4.01
N LEU A 4 -4.16 -8.36 -3.69
CA LEU A 4 -3.52 -7.41 -2.80
C LEU A 4 -2.83 -6.29 -3.58
N TYR A 5 -3.15 -5.06 -3.22
CA TYR A 5 -2.48 -3.85 -3.70
C TYR A 5 -1.86 -3.12 -2.53
N LEU A 6 -0.57 -2.85 -2.58
CA LEU A 6 0.17 -2.22 -1.49
C LEU A 6 0.61 -0.81 -1.86
N PHE A 7 0.50 0.06 -0.87
CA PHE A 7 0.89 1.46 -0.95
C PHE A 7 1.98 1.72 0.07
N SER A 8 3.12 2.22 -0.37
CA SER A 8 4.28 2.46 0.49
C SER A 8 4.80 3.88 0.34
N GLY A 9 5.54 4.31 1.33
CA GLY A 9 6.14 5.62 1.43
C GLY A 9 6.23 6.06 2.88
N PRO A 10 7.06 7.06 3.17
CA PRO A 10 7.20 7.57 4.53
C PRO A 10 5.93 8.25 5.02
N VAL A 11 5.85 8.50 6.32
CA VAL A 11 4.77 9.30 6.92
C VAL A 11 4.73 10.67 6.25
N GLY A 12 3.53 11.12 5.89
CA GLY A 12 3.36 12.41 5.20
C GLY A 12 3.62 12.37 3.70
N SER A 13 3.82 11.18 3.11
CA SER A 13 4.05 11.04 1.67
C SER A 13 2.80 11.14 0.82
N GLY A 14 1.62 11.12 1.46
CA GLY A 14 0.33 11.07 0.76
C GLY A 14 -0.11 9.67 0.34
N LYS A 15 0.57 8.61 0.79
CA LYS A 15 0.23 7.23 0.42
C LYS A 15 -1.19 6.84 0.82
N THR A 16 -1.62 7.22 2.01
CA THR A 16 -2.99 6.95 2.50
C THR A 16 -4.02 7.72 1.69
N THR A 17 -3.75 8.98 1.39
CA THR A 17 -4.60 9.81 0.54
C THR A 17 -4.75 9.20 -0.86
N LEU A 18 -3.64 8.78 -1.47
CA LEU A 18 -3.67 8.12 -2.77
C LEU A 18 -4.50 6.84 -2.73
N MET A 19 -4.29 6.02 -1.70
CA MET A 19 -5.04 4.78 -1.51
C MET A 19 -6.56 5.05 -1.44
N HIS A 20 -6.98 6.03 -0.66
CA HIS A 20 -8.39 6.40 -0.54
C HIS A 20 -8.95 7.00 -1.83
N GLN A 21 -8.17 7.80 -2.55
CA GLN A 21 -8.58 8.32 -3.85
C GLN A 21 -8.82 7.22 -4.86
N LEU A 22 -7.93 6.23 -4.93
CA LEU A 22 -8.09 5.08 -5.82
C LEU A 22 -9.30 4.23 -5.42
N ALA A 23 -9.51 4.05 -4.12
CA ALA A 23 -10.69 3.35 -3.61
C ALA A 23 -11.98 4.05 -4.06
N GLN A 24 -12.04 5.37 -3.93
CA GLN A 24 -13.20 6.15 -4.35
C GLN A 24 -13.43 6.08 -5.86
N MET A 25 -12.37 6.16 -6.65
CA MET A 25 -12.48 6.13 -8.11
C MET A 25 -12.96 4.77 -8.63
N ARG A 26 -12.49 3.69 -8.04
CA ARG A 26 -12.74 2.33 -8.55
C ARG A 26 -13.90 1.62 -7.85
N PHE A 27 -14.20 1.99 -6.61
CA PHE A 27 -15.18 1.31 -5.76
C PHE A 27 -16.20 2.27 -5.13
N GLY A 28 -16.29 3.52 -5.60
CA GLY A 28 -17.14 4.56 -4.99
C GLY A 28 -18.63 4.23 -4.98
N GLN A 29 -19.10 3.31 -5.83
CA GLN A 29 -20.49 2.85 -5.89
C GLN A 29 -20.66 1.43 -5.32
N GLN A 30 -19.60 0.89 -4.71
CA GLN A 30 -19.57 -0.47 -4.20
C GLN A 30 -19.39 -0.50 -2.69
N GLN A 31 -19.47 -1.67 -2.10
CA GLN A 31 -19.33 -1.84 -0.66
C GLN A 31 -17.84 -1.86 -0.29
N VAL A 32 -17.41 -0.84 0.42
CA VAL A 32 -16.04 -0.71 0.92
C VAL A 32 -16.05 -0.79 2.44
N MET A 33 -15.16 -1.61 2.98
CA MET A 33 -14.92 -1.69 4.42
C MET A 33 -13.46 -1.36 4.70
N SER A 34 -13.18 -0.73 5.84
CA SER A 34 -11.81 -0.49 6.28
C SER A 34 -11.61 -0.95 7.72
N ILE A 35 -10.35 -1.30 8.02
CA ILE A 35 -9.88 -1.62 9.36
C ILE A 35 -8.70 -0.70 9.64
N GLU A 36 -8.84 0.16 10.64
CA GLU A 36 -7.89 1.25 10.89
C GLU A 36 -7.50 1.30 12.38
N ASP A 37 -6.33 1.87 12.64
CA ASP A 37 -5.79 2.03 14.01
C ASP A 37 -5.09 3.39 14.15
N PRO A 38 -5.82 4.44 14.53
CA PRO A 38 -7.27 4.58 14.62
C PRO A 38 -7.91 5.07 13.32
N VAL A 39 -9.24 5.19 13.31
CA VAL A 39 -9.95 5.91 12.25
C VAL A 39 -9.67 7.41 12.42
N GLU A 40 -8.92 7.99 11.49
CA GLU A 40 -8.54 9.40 11.54
C GLU A 40 -9.56 10.31 10.87
N ILE A 41 -10.06 9.89 9.71
CA ILE A 41 -11.02 10.65 8.92
C ILE A 41 -12.23 9.79 8.62
N LYS A 42 -13.39 10.26 9.05
CA LYS A 42 -14.64 9.55 8.80
C LYS A 42 -15.05 9.68 7.34
N GLN A 43 -15.31 8.53 6.70
CA GLN A 43 -15.76 8.43 5.31
C GLN A 43 -17.22 8.00 5.29
N GLU A 44 -18.07 8.77 4.63
CA GLU A 44 -19.53 8.52 4.65
C GLU A 44 -19.94 7.24 3.89
N ASN A 45 -19.16 6.84 2.90
CA ASN A 45 -19.52 5.78 1.97
C ASN A 45 -18.87 4.44 2.27
N MET A 46 -18.26 4.28 3.45
CA MET A 46 -17.68 3.01 3.84
C MET A 46 -17.89 2.70 5.31
N LEU A 47 -17.91 1.42 5.62
CA LEU A 47 -17.93 0.95 7.01
C LEU A 47 -16.49 0.89 7.53
N GLN A 48 -16.19 1.72 8.51
CA GLN A 48 -14.86 1.84 9.10
C GLN A 48 -14.83 1.17 10.47
N LEU A 49 -13.99 0.17 10.62
CA LEU A 49 -13.78 -0.56 11.88
C LEU A 49 -12.44 -0.12 12.47
N GLN A 50 -12.44 0.08 13.79
CA GLN A 50 -11.23 0.50 14.50
C GLN A 50 -10.73 -0.59 15.41
N LEU A 51 -9.40 -0.78 15.44
CA LEU A 51 -8.78 -1.69 16.37
C LEU A 51 -9.07 -1.31 17.82
N ASN A 52 -9.26 -2.34 18.64
CA ASN A 52 -9.29 -2.20 20.09
C ASN A 52 -8.79 -3.50 20.71
N GLU A 53 -7.48 -3.60 20.89
CA GLU A 53 -6.83 -4.81 21.38
C GLU A 53 -7.28 -5.19 22.80
N THR A 54 -7.66 -4.19 23.61
CA THR A 54 -8.13 -4.42 24.98
C THR A 54 -9.36 -5.33 25.04
N ILE A 55 -10.22 -5.28 24.02
CA ILE A 55 -11.43 -6.11 23.95
C ILE A 55 -11.34 -7.17 22.83
N GLY A 56 -10.11 -7.46 22.37
CA GLY A 56 -9.88 -8.51 21.36
C GLY A 56 -10.20 -8.14 19.93
N MET A 57 -10.40 -6.85 19.63
CA MET A 57 -10.62 -6.38 18.25
C MET A 57 -9.28 -6.13 17.58
N THR A 58 -8.64 -7.20 17.14
CA THR A 58 -7.35 -7.19 16.45
C THR A 58 -7.56 -7.10 14.93
N TYR A 59 -6.48 -6.86 14.16
CA TYR A 59 -6.56 -6.94 12.72
C TYR A 59 -7.11 -8.29 12.26
N ASP A 60 -6.61 -9.41 12.79
CA ASP A 60 -7.05 -10.73 12.39
C ASP A 60 -8.55 -10.94 12.66
N SER A 61 -9.04 -10.58 13.85
CA SER A 61 -10.47 -10.75 14.17
C SER A 61 -11.37 -9.85 13.35
N LEU A 62 -10.96 -8.60 13.10
CA LEU A 62 -11.73 -7.65 12.30
C LEU A 62 -11.72 -8.02 10.80
N ILE A 63 -10.60 -8.55 10.29
CA ILE A 63 -10.54 -9.07 8.93
C ILE A 63 -11.51 -10.23 8.76
N LYS A 64 -11.51 -11.19 9.68
CA LYS A 64 -12.45 -12.32 9.63
C LYS A 64 -13.92 -11.86 9.64
N LEU A 65 -14.22 -10.89 10.50
CA LEU A 65 -15.55 -10.30 10.55
C LEU A 65 -15.93 -9.63 9.23
N SER A 66 -15.00 -8.83 8.69
CA SER A 66 -15.22 -8.11 7.44
C SER A 66 -15.46 -9.04 6.25
N LEU A 67 -14.72 -10.13 6.16
CA LEU A 67 -14.85 -11.10 5.07
C LEU A 67 -16.24 -11.76 5.04
N ARG A 68 -16.91 -11.89 6.17
CA ARG A 68 -18.29 -12.40 6.25
C ARG A 68 -19.28 -11.48 5.55
N HIS A 69 -18.99 -10.18 5.50
CA HIS A 69 -19.82 -9.19 4.81
C HIS A 69 -19.55 -9.11 3.31
N ARG A 70 -18.57 -9.84 2.81
CA ARG A 70 -18.17 -9.88 1.39
C ARG A 70 -18.05 -8.49 0.76
N PRO A 71 -17.19 -7.61 1.29
CA PRO A 71 -17.00 -6.30 0.69
C PRO A 71 -16.37 -6.43 -0.69
N ASP A 72 -16.64 -5.45 -1.55
CA ASP A 72 -16.00 -5.35 -2.86
C ASP A 72 -14.53 -4.93 -2.71
N LEU A 73 -14.25 -4.13 -1.68
CA LEU A 73 -12.89 -3.71 -1.32
C LEU A 73 -12.74 -3.71 0.19
N LEU A 74 -11.67 -4.31 0.67
CA LEU A 74 -11.26 -4.25 2.07
C LEU A 74 -9.97 -3.46 2.19
N ILE A 75 -10.00 -2.36 2.94
CA ILE A 75 -8.83 -1.54 3.23
C ILE A 75 -8.32 -1.91 4.62
N ILE A 76 -7.06 -2.32 4.70
CA ILE A 76 -6.42 -2.68 5.97
C ILE A 76 -5.31 -1.67 6.24
N GLY A 77 -5.40 -0.96 7.35
CA GLY A 77 -4.60 0.22 7.66
C GLY A 77 -3.13 0.11 7.38
N GLU A 78 -2.45 -0.91 7.94
CA GLU A 78 -1.04 -1.15 7.64
C GLU A 78 -0.60 -2.58 7.97
N ILE A 79 0.42 -3.04 7.24
CA ILE A 79 1.15 -4.26 7.55
C ILE A 79 2.38 -3.86 8.36
N ARG A 80 2.43 -4.22 9.64
CA ARG A 80 3.50 -3.82 10.55
C ARG A 80 4.29 -4.97 11.14
N ASP A 81 3.75 -6.19 11.11
CA ASP A 81 4.36 -7.38 11.70
C ASP A 81 3.94 -8.65 10.96
N GLN A 82 4.47 -9.78 11.38
CA GLN A 82 4.16 -11.08 10.78
C GLN A 82 2.67 -11.44 10.89
N GLU A 83 2.06 -11.16 12.02
CA GLU A 83 0.65 -11.46 12.26
C GLU A 83 -0.24 -10.69 11.28
N THR A 84 -0.01 -9.38 11.15
CA THR A 84 -0.76 -8.53 10.23
C THR A 84 -0.53 -8.96 8.77
N ALA A 85 0.73 -9.23 8.39
CA ALA A 85 1.05 -9.70 7.04
C ALA A 85 0.32 -11.01 6.72
N ARG A 86 0.31 -11.95 7.66
CA ARG A 86 -0.39 -13.22 7.50
C ARG A 86 -1.89 -13.03 7.32
N ALA A 87 -2.49 -12.17 8.13
CA ALA A 87 -3.92 -11.88 8.06
C ALA A 87 -4.30 -11.24 6.71
N VAL A 88 -3.50 -10.30 6.24
CA VAL A 88 -3.72 -9.62 4.95
C VAL A 88 -3.61 -10.61 3.78
N VAL A 89 -2.59 -11.46 3.80
CA VAL A 89 -2.40 -12.48 2.75
C VAL A 89 -3.57 -13.47 2.74
N ARG A 90 -4.01 -13.94 3.91
CA ARG A 90 -5.17 -14.83 4.00
C ARG A 90 -6.43 -14.19 3.42
N ALA A 91 -6.68 -12.92 3.74
CA ALA A 91 -7.82 -12.19 3.17
C ALA A 91 -7.75 -12.17 1.65
N SER A 92 -6.56 -11.89 1.11
CA SER A 92 -6.35 -11.83 -0.33
C SER A 92 -6.51 -13.19 -1.00
N LEU A 93 -6.10 -14.27 -0.33
CA LEU A 93 -6.25 -15.64 -0.84
C LEU A 93 -7.71 -16.08 -0.93
N THR A 94 -8.62 -15.46 -0.17
CA THR A 94 -10.06 -15.76 -0.27
C THR A 94 -10.72 -15.17 -1.53
N GLY A 95 -9.95 -14.41 -2.33
CA GLY A 95 -10.46 -13.75 -3.53
C GLY A 95 -10.95 -12.32 -3.28
N ALA A 96 -10.73 -11.78 -2.09
CA ALA A 96 -11.05 -10.38 -1.79
C ALA A 96 -10.05 -9.43 -2.49
N THR A 97 -10.52 -8.23 -2.85
CA THR A 97 -9.63 -7.14 -3.23
C THR A 97 -9.24 -6.40 -1.95
N VAL A 98 -7.94 -6.31 -1.69
CA VAL A 98 -7.40 -5.74 -0.46
C VAL A 98 -6.43 -4.62 -0.79
N PHE A 99 -6.60 -3.46 -0.17
CA PHE A 99 -5.64 -2.37 -0.18
C PHE A 99 -5.02 -2.28 1.21
N SER A 100 -3.71 -2.15 1.26
CA SER A 100 -3.01 -1.94 2.54
C SER A 100 -1.77 -1.08 2.34
N THR A 101 -1.19 -0.65 3.43
CA THR A 101 0.06 0.11 3.42
C THR A 101 1.17 -0.71 4.09
N ILE A 102 2.40 -0.41 3.71
CA ILE A 102 3.59 -1.03 4.29
C ILE A 102 4.76 -0.04 4.21
N HIS A 103 5.60 -0.01 5.22
CA HIS A 103 6.79 0.84 5.21
C HIS A 103 7.93 0.16 4.49
N ALA A 104 8.47 0.84 3.49
CA ALA A 104 9.69 0.45 2.78
C ALA A 104 10.28 1.68 2.09
N LYS A 105 11.45 1.52 1.48
CA LYS A 105 12.17 2.62 0.81
C LYS A 105 12.03 2.58 -0.71
N SER A 106 11.43 1.52 -1.24
CA SER A 106 11.26 1.32 -2.68
C SER A 106 10.30 0.17 -2.92
N ILE A 107 9.93 -0.07 -4.18
CA ILE A 107 9.09 -1.22 -4.54
C ILE A 107 9.80 -2.54 -4.24
N ARG A 108 11.09 -2.66 -4.58
CA ARG A 108 11.85 -3.87 -4.20
C ARG A 108 11.88 -4.05 -2.69
N GLY A 109 12.01 -2.97 -1.95
CA GLY A 109 11.99 -2.99 -0.49
C GLY A 109 10.66 -3.49 0.08
N VAL A 110 9.54 -3.15 -0.55
CA VAL A 110 8.23 -3.69 -0.18
C VAL A 110 8.21 -5.20 -0.30
N TYR A 111 8.65 -5.73 -1.43
CA TYR A 111 8.70 -7.16 -1.68
C TYR A 111 9.60 -7.88 -0.66
N GLU A 112 10.80 -7.36 -0.43
CA GLU A 112 11.74 -7.89 0.55
C GLU A 112 11.15 -7.87 1.96
N ARG A 113 10.47 -6.79 2.33
CA ARG A 113 9.83 -6.67 3.64
C ARG A 113 8.76 -7.74 3.86
N LEU A 114 7.97 -8.04 2.83
CA LEU A 114 6.97 -9.10 2.91
C LEU A 114 7.61 -10.47 3.14
N LEU A 115 8.72 -10.76 2.46
CA LEU A 115 9.48 -12.00 2.68
C LEU A 115 10.01 -12.07 4.12
N GLU A 116 10.57 -10.97 4.63
CA GLU A 116 11.04 -10.88 6.02
C GLU A 116 9.91 -11.14 7.03
N LEU A 117 8.70 -10.70 6.71
CA LEU A 117 7.52 -10.91 7.55
C LEU A 117 6.91 -12.31 7.40
N GLY A 118 7.58 -13.19 6.67
CA GLY A 118 7.20 -14.60 6.58
C GLY A 118 6.22 -14.94 5.46
N VAL A 119 5.97 -14.01 4.55
CA VAL A 119 5.16 -14.30 3.35
C VAL A 119 6.05 -14.99 2.32
N SER A 120 5.59 -16.10 1.75
CA SER A 120 6.36 -16.82 0.76
C SER A 120 6.25 -16.20 -0.63
N GLU A 121 7.24 -16.48 -1.49
CA GLU A 121 7.20 -16.05 -2.89
C GLU A 121 6.00 -16.64 -3.62
N ASP A 122 5.63 -17.88 -3.31
CA ASP A 122 4.47 -18.52 -3.91
C ASP A 122 3.17 -17.81 -3.54
N GLU A 123 3.01 -17.44 -2.26
CA GLU A 123 1.86 -16.66 -1.81
C GLU A 123 1.79 -15.30 -2.49
N LEU A 124 2.92 -14.60 -2.58
CA LEU A 124 2.98 -13.30 -3.26
C LEU A 124 2.63 -13.42 -4.74
N ARG A 125 3.11 -14.46 -5.40
CA ARG A 125 2.77 -14.73 -6.80
C ARG A 125 1.27 -14.92 -7.00
N MET A 126 0.59 -15.52 -6.03
CA MET A 126 -0.85 -15.74 -6.07
C MET A 126 -1.68 -14.50 -5.78
N VAL A 127 -1.24 -13.64 -4.87
CA VAL A 127 -2.09 -12.57 -4.34
C VAL A 127 -1.66 -11.16 -4.74
N LEU A 128 -0.37 -10.89 -4.90
CA LEU A 128 0.12 -9.52 -5.10
C LEU A 128 -0.18 -9.04 -6.52
N GLN A 129 -1.00 -8.00 -6.63
CA GLN A 129 -1.48 -7.45 -7.91
C GLN A 129 -0.84 -6.11 -8.26
N GLY A 130 -0.30 -5.41 -7.29
CA GLY A 130 0.37 -4.15 -7.55
C GLY A 130 1.00 -3.57 -6.30
N VAL A 131 2.07 -2.80 -6.51
CA VAL A 131 2.77 -2.06 -5.47
C VAL A 131 2.99 -0.65 -5.97
N CYS A 132 2.61 0.32 -5.15
CA CYS A 132 2.80 1.75 -5.40
C CYS A 132 3.68 2.32 -4.31
N TYR A 133 4.71 3.06 -4.71
CA TYR A 133 5.58 3.79 -3.79
C TYR A 133 5.47 5.28 -4.08
N GLN A 134 5.26 6.07 -3.04
CA GLN A 134 5.04 7.52 -3.19
C GLN A 134 5.83 8.31 -2.17
N ARG A 135 6.38 9.45 -2.63
CA ARG A 135 6.95 10.49 -1.77
C ARG A 135 6.55 11.86 -2.27
N LEU A 136 6.57 12.84 -1.37
CA LEU A 136 6.44 14.25 -1.73
C LEU A 136 7.85 14.82 -1.91
N ILE A 137 8.15 15.29 -3.11
CA ILE A 137 9.47 15.83 -3.47
C ILE A 137 9.24 17.09 -4.29
N GLY A 138 9.91 18.18 -3.90
CA GLY A 138 9.80 19.44 -4.65
C GLY A 138 8.39 20.00 -4.72
N GLY A 139 7.58 19.76 -3.68
CA GLY A 139 6.21 20.24 -3.61
C GLY A 139 5.18 19.40 -4.36
N GLY A 140 5.55 18.27 -4.92
CA GLY A 140 4.65 17.39 -5.65
C GLY A 140 4.80 15.93 -5.29
N GLY A 141 3.81 15.12 -5.69
CA GLY A 141 3.86 13.67 -5.51
C GLY A 141 4.68 13.01 -6.60
N VAL A 142 5.64 12.16 -6.19
CA VAL A 142 6.40 11.30 -7.10
C VAL A 142 5.97 9.87 -6.82
N ILE A 143 5.60 9.13 -7.87
CA ILE A 143 5.02 7.81 -7.77
C ILE A 143 5.80 6.82 -8.61
N ASP A 144 6.08 5.65 -8.01
CA ASP A 144 6.57 4.47 -8.71
C ASP A 144 5.52 3.37 -8.58
N PHE A 145 5.26 2.62 -9.64
CA PHE A 145 4.24 1.58 -9.65
C PHE A 145 4.67 0.39 -10.49
N VAL A 146 4.35 -0.81 -10.01
CA VAL A 146 4.57 -2.04 -10.77
C VAL A 146 3.53 -3.09 -10.39
N ASN A 147 3.21 -3.97 -11.33
CA ASN A 147 2.24 -5.04 -11.12
C ASN A 147 2.80 -6.45 -11.40
N GLN A 148 4.09 -6.55 -11.65
CA GLN A 148 4.79 -7.82 -11.86
C GLN A 148 6.30 -7.61 -11.73
N ASP A 149 7.06 -8.70 -11.60
CA ASP A 149 8.53 -8.69 -11.57
C ASP A 149 9.11 -7.74 -10.52
N TYR A 150 8.54 -7.79 -9.33
CA TYR A 150 8.84 -6.85 -8.25
C TYR A 150 10.33 -6.84 -7.86
N GLN A 151 10.98 -8.00 -7.87
CA GLN A 151 12.38 -8.14 -7.47
C GLN A 151 13.35 -7.61 -8.52
N GLN A 152 12.94 -7.57 -9.79
CA GLN A 152 13.74 -7.06 -10.90
C GLN A 152 13.32 -5.64 -11.32
N HIS A 153 12.37 -5.06 -10.61
CA HIS A 153 11.84 -3.74 -10.95
C HIS A 153 12.93 -2.67 -10.96
N GLU A 154 13.04 -1.97 -12.06
CA GLU A 154 13.89 -0.78 -12.19
C GLU A 154 13.02 0.47 -12.02
N ALA A 155 13.46 1.40 -11.21
CA ALA A 155 12.69 2.61 -10.91
C ALA A 155 12.81 3.66 -12.02
N SER A 156 12.64 3.27 -13.27
CA SER A 156 12.84 4.15 -14.43
C SER A 156 11.85 5.30 -14.45
N LEU A 157 10.57 5.02 -14.23
CA LEU A 157 9.53 6.04 -14.19
C LEU A 157 9.75 7.02 -13.03
N TRP A 158 10.13 6.50 -11.86
CA TRP A 158 10.50 7.31 -10.72
C TRP A 158 11.66 8.25 -11.06
N ASN A 159 12.73 7.71 -11.62
CA ASN A 159 13.92 8.49 -11.95
C ASN A 159 13.65 9.54 -13.04
N GLN A 160 12.78 9.26 -14.00
CA GLN A 160 12.32 10.23 -14.98
C GLN A 160 11.60 11.41 -14.33
N GLN A 161 10.74 11.15 -13.35
CA GLN A 161 10.04 12.18 -12.60
C GLN A 161 11.03 13.04 -11.80
N ILE A 162 12.04 12.44 -11.19
CA ILE A 162 13.09 13.18 -10.47
C ILE A 162 13.88 14.08 -11.43
N ASP A 163 14.27 13.56 -12.60
CA ASP A 163 14.95 14.34 -13.62
C ASP A 163 14.11 15.52 -14.11
N GLN A 164 12.81 15.32 -14.27
CA GLN A 164 11.88 16.37 -14.68
C GLN A 164 11.74 17.45 -13.61
N LEU A 165 11.66 17.08 -12.33
CA LEU A 165 11.64 18.05 -11.23
C LEU A 165 12.89 18.92 -11.22
N PHE A 166 14.04 18.33 -11.49
CA PHE A 166 15.31 19.07 -11.60
C PHE A 166 15.30 20.01 -12.80
N ALA A 167 14.87 19.52 -13.96
CA ALA A 167 14.80 20.33 -15.17
C ALA A 167 13.86 21.53 -15.02
N ASP A 168 12.79 21.36 -14.27
CA ASP A 168 11.78 22.42 -14.01
C ASP A 168 12.19 23.35 -12.85
N GLY A 169 13.33 23.11 -12.23
CA GLY A 169 13.85 23.98 -11.15
C GLY A 169 13.21 23.74 -9.78
N HIS A 170 12.49 22.64 -9.57
CA HIS A 170 11.81 22.36 -8.30
C HIS A 170 12.75 21.74 -7.25
N ILE A 171 13.86 21.15 -7.66
CA ILE A 171 14.86 20.53 -6.78
C ILE A 171 16.26 20.89 -7.23
N THR A 172 17.22 20.75 -6.29
CA THR A 172 18.64 21.00 -6.56
C THR A 172 19.29 19.76 -7.20
N ALA A 173 20.50 19.95 -7.75
CA ALA A 173 21.30 18.84 -8.30
C ALA A 173 21.60 17.78 -7.24
N ASP A 174 21.88 18.21 -6.00
CA ASP A 174 22.13 17.28 -4.88
C ASP A 174 20.88 16.50 -4.52
N GLN A 175 19.71 17.14 -4.50
CA GLN A 175 18.43 16.47 -4.27
C GLN A 175 18.12 15.48 -5.39
N ARG A 176 18.38 15.85 -6.64
CA ARG A 176 18.20 14.95 -7.79
C ARG A 176 19.00 13.67 -7.59
N GLN A 177 20.26 13.78 -7.23
CA GLN A 177 21.13 12.62 -7.02
C GLN A 177 20.68 11.79 -5.82
N ALA A 178 20.29 12.44 -4.71
CA ALA A 178 19.87 11.78 -3.49
C ALA A 178 18.53 11.02 -3.64
N GLU A 179 17.64 11.55 -4.47
CA GLU A 179 16.27 11.02 -4.58
C GLU A 179 16.09 9.97 -5.68
N LYS A 180 17.06 9.80 -6.56
CA LYS A 180 17.02 8.71 -7.55
C LYS A 180 17.14 7.36 -6.86
N ILE A 181 16.39 6.38 -7.37
CA ILE A 181 16.43 5.01 -6.89
C ILE A 181 17.24 4.18 -7.89
N ILE A 182 18.43 3.79 -7.47
CA ILE A 182 19.34 2.98 -8.27
C ILE A 182 19.66 1.73 -7.46
N TYR A 183 19.30 0.58 -8.00
CA TYR A 183 19.61 -0.70 -7.37
C TYR A 183 20.99 -1.19 -7.80
N ALA A 184 21.77 -1.60 -6.81
CA ALA A 184 23.12 -2.13 -7.05
C ALA A 184 23.07 -3.57 -7.57
#